data_e321a277c76518588d07bb7dc31996ec
#
_entry.id   e321a277c76518588d07bb7dc31996ec
#
_cell.length_a   1.000
_cell.length_b   1.000
_cell.length_c   1.000
_cell.angle_alpha   90.00
_cell.angle_beta   90.00
_cell.angle_gamma   90.00
#
_symmetry.space_group_name_H-M   'P 1'
#
loop_
_entity.id
_entity.type
_entity.pdbx_description
1 polymer ?
#
loop_
_entity_poly.entity_id
_entity_poly.type
_entity_poly.pdbx_seq_one_letter_code
_entity_poly.pdbx_strand_id
1 'polypeptide(L)'
;MNKVTAACIIIGDEVLNGKINDTNSRFFAQFCFKLGIKLQQIITIGDDEQQIIETLHAAKKKYQFIITTGGIGSTHDDITYECVAKSFNLPCMIDEECKLRMQEKSNPEGRLSPQALKDYYKMATLPSGPNVKNYYLFDDLWVPICCIDQQVFIFPGIPQLFERLMTGLTSAVKKIYNLAEEDIEYVRFFVKTSLTESQISHNLKLLQEDALKVSPEIKIGSYPHYGTGFNTISILGEKKDEKY
;
A
#
# COMPACT_ATOMS: atom_id res chain seq x y z
N MET A 1 12.00 18.35 7.38
CA MET A 1 12.42 16.93 7.22
C MET A 1 11.89 16.43 5.89
N ASN A 2 12.66 15.63 5.15
CA ASN A 2 12.13 15.00 3.94
C ASN A 2 11.06 13.98 4.35
N LYS A 3 9.88 14.05 3.71
CA LYS A 3 8.82 13.08 3.94
C LYS A 3 9.26 11.68 3.49
N VAL A 4 8.84 10.66 4.23
CA VAL A 4 9.01 9.25 3.84
C VAL A 4 8.34 9.02 2.50
N THR A 5 9.04 8.40 1.56
CA THR A 5 8.52 8.08 0.23
C THR A 5 8.03 6.64 0.17
N ALA A 6 6.88 6.43 -0.48
CA ALA A 6 6.27 5.10 -0.58
C ALA A 6 5.90 4.70 -2.00
N ALA A 7 5.82 3.38 -2.22
CA ALA A 7 5.25 2.76 -3.41
C ALA A 7 4.32 1.60 -3.02
N CYS A 8 3.29 1.38 -3.85
CA CYS A 8 2.39 0.25 -3.78
C CYS A 8 2.60 -0.62 -5.02
N ILE A 9 2.84 -1.92 -4.83
CA ILE A 9 2.96 -2.90 -5.91
C ILE A 9 1.80 -3.89 -5.77
N ILE A 10 0.91 -3.87 -6.74
CA ILE A 10 -0.23 -4.77 -6.84
C ILE A 10 0.18 -5.91 -7.74
N ILE A 11 0.06 -7.13 -7.26
CA ILE A 11 0.43 -8.35 -7.98
C ILE A 11 -0.85 -9.16 -8.19
N GLY A 12 -1.24 -9.36 -9.44
CA GLY A 12 -2.41 -10.13 -9.82
C GLY A 12 -2.88 -9.85 -11.24
N ASP A 13 -2.92 -10.87 -12.05
CA ASP A 13 -3.42 -10.83 -13.42
C ASP A 13 -4.90 -10.42 -13.50
N GLU A 14 -5.69 -10.72 -12.46
CA GLU A 14 -7.11 -10.36 -12.39
C GLU A 14 -7.36 -8.86 -12.28
N VAL A 15 -6.36 -8.10 -11.81
CA VAL A 15 -6.43 -6.63 -11.81
C VAL A 15 -6.06 -6.09 -13.19
N LEU A 16 -5.03 -6.66 -13.83
CA LEU A 16 -4.59 -6.26 -15.17
C LEU A 16 -5.64 -6.53 -16.24
N ASN A 17 -6.39 -7.63 -16.13
CA ASN A 17 -7.44 -7.96 -17.10
C ASN A 17 -8.80 -7.35 -16.79
N GLY A 18 -8.90 -6.54 -15.71
CA GLY A 18 -10.11 -5.80 -15.33
C GLY A 18 -11.20 -6.64 -14.66
N LYS A 19 -10.92 -7.88 -14.27
CA LYS A 19 -11.86 -8.76 -13.57
C LYS A 19 -12.16 -8.25 -12.15
N ILE A 20 -11.15 -7.67 -11.49
CA ILE A 20 -11.25 -7.14 -10.13
C ILE A 20 -10.82 -5.67 -10.13
N ASN A 21 -11.57 -4.83 -9.43
CA ASN A 21 -11.18 -3.46 -9.15
C ASN A 21 -10.21 -3.43 -7.96
N ASP A 22 -9.06 -2.82 -8.14
CA ASP A 22 -8.12 -2.58 -7.05
C ASP A 22 -8.67 -1.55 -6.06
N THR A 23 -8.90 -1.98 -4.84
CA THR A 23 -9.26 -1.13 -3.70
C THR A 23 -8.11 -0.99 -2.71
N ASN A 24 -7.12 -1.88 -2.76
CA ASN A 24 -6.00 -1.91 -1.83
C ASN A 24 -5.08 -0.70 -2.02
N SER A 25 -4.78 -0.33 -3.26
CA SER A 25 -3.97 0.86 -3.54
C SER A 25 -4.64 2.15 -3.07
N ARG A 26 -5.96 2.26 -3.22
CA ARG A 26 -6.73 3.39 -2.71
C ARG A 26 -6.65 3.48 -1.19
N PHE A 27 -6.83 2.36 -0.49
CA PHE A 27 -6.72 2.31 0.97
C PHE A 27 -5.31 2.69 1.42
N PHE A 28 -4.28 2.14 0.76
CA PHE A 28 -2.89 2.49 1.05
C PHE A 28 -2.58 3.96 0.79
N ALA A 29 -3.13 4.55 -0.27
CA ALA A 29 -2.98 5.99 -0.53
C ALA A 29 -3.58 6.83 0.60
N GLN A 30 -4.76 6.46 1.11
CA GLN A 30 -5.39 7.13 2.24
C GLN A 30 -4.58 6.95 3.54
N PHE A 31 -4.04 5.75 3.77
CA PHE A 31 -3.15 5.46 4.90
C PHE A 31 -1.89 6.33 4.85
N CYS A 32 -1.20 6.36 3.72
CA CYS A 32 -0.03 7.21 3.53
C CYS A 32 -0.35 8.69 3.75
N PHE A 33 -1.47 9.14 3.21
CA PHE A 33 -1.91 10.53 3.32
C PHE A 33 -2.11 10.94 4.79
N LYS A 34 -2.82 10.14 5.57
CA LYS A 34 -3.04 10.38 7.02
C LYS A 34 -1.74 10.46 7.82
N LEU A 35 -0.76 9.62 7.46
CA LEU A 35 0.52 9.56 8.16
C LEU A 35 1.57 10.55 7.62
N GLY A 36 1.23 11.36 6.63
CA GLY A 36 2.17 12.29 5.99
C GLY A 36 3.25 11.61 5.15
N ILE A 37 3.05 10.35 4.79
CA ILE A 37 3.92 9.60 3.88
C ILE A 37 3.59 10.00 2.45
N LYS A 38 4.62 10.25 1.64
CA LYS A 38 4.46 10.61 0.24
C LYS A 38 4.38 9.37 -0.63
N LEU A 39 3.17 8.86 -0.91
CA LEU A 39 2.98 7.85 -1.93
C LEU A 39 3.33 8.44 -3.29
N GLN A 40 4.33 7.88 -3.96
CA GLN A 40 4.85 8.40 -5.23
C GLN A 40 4.47 7.52 -6.42
N GLN A 41 4.24 6.22 -6.19
CA GLN A 41 3.94 5.31 -7.28
C GLN A 41 2.99 4.18 -6.82
N ILE A 42 2.06 3.85 -7.69
CA ILE A 42 1.24 2.63 -7.64
C ILE A 42 1.55 1.89 -8.93
N ILE A 43 1.95 0.63 -8.81
CA ILE A 43 2.37 -0.22 -9.93
C ILE A 43 1.52 -1.48 -9.87
N THR A 44 0.87 -1.84 -10.97
CA THR A 44 0.16 -3.11 -11.11
C THR A 44 0.93 -4.00 -12.09
N ILE A 45 1.22 -5.22 -11.67
CA ILE A 45 1.94 -6.23 -12.44
C ILE A 45 1.22 -7.58 -12.35
N GLY A 46 1.52 -8.46 -13.29
CA GLY A 46 1.03 -9.83 -13.29
C GLY A 46 1.78 -10.75 -12.31
N ASP A 47 1.29 -11.97 -12.21
CA ASP A 47 1.90 -13.04 -11.41
C ASP A 47 3.09 -13.67 -12.17
N ASP A 48 4.06 -12.82 -12.52
CA ASP A 48 5.27 -13.16 -13.28
C ASP A 48 6.53 -12.89 -12.45
N GLU A 49 7.38 -13.90 -12.32
CA GLU A 49 8.57 -13.85 -11.48
C GLU A 49 9.51 -12.71 -11.88
N GLN A 50 9.75 -12.55 -13.19
CA GLN A 50 10.68 -11.53 -13.68
C GLN A 50 10.14 -10.12 -13.39
N GLN A 51 8.86 -9.88 -13.69
CA GLN A 51 8.22 -8.58 -13.44
C GLN A 51 8.25 -8.22 -11.95
N ILE A 52 7.95 -9.17 -11.07
CA ILE A 52 7.96 -8.95 -9.62
C ILE A 52 9.36 -8.57 -9.15
N ILE A 53 10.40 -9.33 -9.53
CA ILE A 53 11.78 -9.10 -9.09
C ILE A 53 12.31 -7.76 -9.64
N GLU A 54 12.12 -7.47 -10.93
CA GLU A 54 12.59 -6.22 -11.55
C GLU A 54 11.90 -4.99 -10.94
N THR A 55 10.58 -5.08 -10.71
CA THR A 55 9.80 -4.00 -10.07
C THR A 55 10.27 -3.73 -8.65
N LEU A 56 10.52 -4.79 -7.86
CA LEU A 56 11.06 -4.66 -6.51
C LEU A 56 12.47 -4.05 -6.51
N HIS A 57 13.36 -4.50 -7.40
CA HIS A 57 14.70 -3.94 -7.52
C HIS A 57 14.68 -2.44 -7.87
N ALA A 58 13.76 -2.01 -8.74
CA ALA A 58 13.59 -0.62 -9.09
C ALA A 58 13.00 0.20 -7.92
N ALA A 59 11.99 -0.35 -7.24
CA ALA A 59 11.30 0.30 -6.13
C ALA A 59 12.21 0.47 -4.90
N LYS A 60 12.97 -0.56 -4.51
CA LYS A 60 13.90 -0.55 -3.36
C LYS A 60 14.95 0.58 -3.44
N LYS A 61 15.36 0.96 -4.64
CA LYS A 61 16.33 2.05 -4.84
C LYS A 61 15.73 3.45 -4.64
N LYS A 62 14.41 3.58 -4.71
CA LYS A 62 13.72 4.89 -4.77
C LYS A 62 12.87 5.20 -3.56
N TYR A 63 12.27 4.17 -2.93
CA TYR A 63 11.25 4.33 -1.91
C TYR A 63 11.68 3.71 -0.59
N GLN A 64 11.33 4.37 0.49
CA GLN A 64 11.64 3.92 1.84
C GLN A 64 10.58 2.94 2.36
N PHE A 65 9.33 3.11 1.97
CA PHE A 65 8.20 2.27 2.36
C PHE A 65 7.53 1.67 1.13
N ILE A 66 7.66 0.37 0.97
CA ILE A 66 7.11 -0.38 -0.18
C ILE A 66 6.17 -1.43 0.36
N ILE A 67 4.99 -1.50 -0.21
CA ILE A 67 4.09 -2.63 0.02
C ILE A 67 3.91 -3.43 -1.26
N THR A 68 3.78 -4.75 -1.10
CA THR A 68 3.22 -5.63 -2.13
C THR A 68 1.87 -6.15 -1.65
N THR A 69 0.93 -6.36 -2.54
CA THR A 69 -0.38 -6.95 -2.21
C THR A 69 -0.84 -7.88 -3.31
N GLY A 70 -1.18 -9.13 -2.95
CA GLY A 70 -1.55 -10.20 -3.85
C GLY A 70 -0.49 -11.29 -4.01
N GLY A 71 -0.86 -12.41 -4.63
CA GLY A 71 0.02 -13.53 -4.97
C GLY A 71 0.64 -14.28 -3.80
N ILE A 72 -0.07 -14.38 -2.64
CA ILE A 72 0.41 -15.10 -1.44
C ILE A 72 -0.49 -16.26 -1.02
N GLY A 73 -1.35 -16.74 -1.90
CA GLY A 73 -2.23 -17.88 -1.66
C GLY A 73 -1.54 -19.24 -1.83
N SER A 74 -2.35 -20.27 -2.06
CA SER A 74 -1.90 -21.65 -2.16
C SER A 74 -1.81 -22.18 -3.59
N THR A 75 -2.18 -21.37 -4.57
CA THR A 75 -2.24 -21.79 -5.96
C THR A 75 -0.86 -21.65 -6.65
N HIS A 76 -0.74 -22.16 -7.87
CA HIS A 76 0.56 -22.21 -8.55
C HIS A 76 1.09 -20.84 -8.98
N ASP A 77 0.21 -19.87 -9.17
CA ASP A 77 0.45 -18.48 -9.51
C ASP A 77 0.77 -17.59 -8.30
N ASP A 78 0.52 -18.06 -7.07
CA ASP A 78 0.88 -17.37 -5.84
C ASP A 78 2.40 -17.49 -5.56
N ILE A 79 3.20 -16.63 -6.19
CA ILE A 79 4.67 -16.68 -6.15
C ILE A 79 5.31 -15.47 -5.47
N THR A 80 4.52 -14.58 -4.87
CA THR A 80 5.01 -13.31 -4.31
C THR A 80 6.07 -13.51 -3.23
N TYR A 81 5.87 -14.42 -2.26
CA TYR A 81 6.86 -14.67 -1.21
C TYR A 81 8.21 -15.12 -1.78
N GLU A 82 8.19 -16.04 -2.75
CA GLU A 82 9.38 -16.57 -3.40
C GLU A 82 10.12 -15.50 -4.19
N CYS A 83 9.39 -14.69 -4.98
CA CYS A 83 9.96 -13.62 -5.78
C CYS A 83 10.55 -12.49 -4.92
N VAL A 84 9.84 -12.11 -3.84
CA VAL A 84 10.37 -11.12 -2.89
C VAL A 84 11.63 -11.67 -2.22
N ALA A 85 11.62 -12.90 -1.72
CA ALA A 85 12.82 -13.52 -1.14
C ALA A 85 14.00 -13.53 -2.11
N LYS A 86 13.80 -13.95 -3.35
CA LYS A 86 14.82 -13.91 -4.41
C LYS A 86 15.37 -12.50 -4.63
N SER A 87 14.53 -11.48 -4.64
CA SER A 87 14.97 -10.08 -4.82
C SER A 87 15.86 -9.56 -3.70
N PHE A 88 15.89 -10.24 -2.56
CA PHE A 88 16.76 -9.96 -1.41
C PHE A 88 17.85 -11.03 -1.17
N ASN A 89 17.98 -12.02 -2.07
CA ASN A 89 18.86 -13.17 -1.91
C ASN A 89 18.60 -13.95 -0.60
N LEU A 90 17.33 -14.09 -0.23
CA LEU A 90 16.88 -14.80 0.95
C LEU A 90 16.25 -16.15 0.59
N PRO A 91 16.35 -17.19 1.45
CA PRO A 91 15.55 -18.38 1.32
C PRO A 91 14.09 -18.14 1.74
N CYS A 92 13.17 -18.96 1.25
CA CYS A 92 11.88 -19.16 1.84
C CYS A 92 11.89 -20.41 2.72
N MET A 93 11.36 -20.30 3.93
CA MET A 93 11.31 -21.38 4.90
C MET A 93 9.91 -21.43 5.54
N ILE A 94 9.53 -22.61 6.02
CA ILE A 94 8.31 -22.73 6.84
C ILE A 94 8.48 -21.85 8.08
N ASP A 95 7.56 -20.94 8.27
CA ASP A 95 7.41 -20.18 9.51
C ASP A 95 6.51 -20.99 10.46
N GLU A 96 7.10 -21.45 11.55
CA GLU A 96 6.41 -22.37 12.48
C GLU A 96 5.23 -21.68 13.18
N GLU A 97 5.30 -20.39 13.46
CA GLU A 97 4.20 -19.64 14.05
C GLU A 97 3.02 -19.54 13.07
N CYS A 98 3.29 -19.21 11.81
CA CYS A 98 2.30 -19.17 10.76
C CYS A 98 1.60 -20.55 10.64
N LYS A 99 2.39 -21.60 10.55
CA LYS A 99 1.89 -22.96 10.42
C LYS A 99 1.02 -23.37 11.62
N LEU A 100 1.45 -23.11 12.84
CA LEU A 100 0.68 -23.38 14.05
C LEU A 100 -0.66 -22.65 14.05
N ARG A 101 -0.65 -21.34 13.73
CA ARG A 101 -1.87 -20.55 13.60
C ARG A 101 -2.81 -21.09 12.53
N MET A 102 -2.28 -21.53 11.39
CA MET A 102 -3.07 -22.17 10.33
C MET A 102 -3.72 -23.48 10.82
N GLN A 103 -2.99 -24.29 11.57
CA GLN A 103 -3.52 -25.53 12.19
C GLN A 103 -4.65 -25.21 13.17
N GLU A 104 -4.45 -24.28 14.08
CA GLU A 104 -5.44 -23.90 15.09
C GLU A 104 -6.72 -23.33 14.49
N LYS A 105 -6.60 -22.48 13.44
CA LYS A 105 -7.76 -21.77 12.86
C LYS A 105 -8.57 -22.62 11.89
N SER A 106 -7.97 -23.57 11.19
CA SER A 106 -8.64 -24.29 10.10
C SER A 106 -8.63 -25.81 10.23
N ASN A 107 -7.84 -26.37 11.15
CA ASN A 107 -7.66 -27.83 11.30
C ASN A 107 -7.50 -28.54 9.94
N PRO A 108 -6.50 -28.20 9.14
CA PRO A 108 -6.39 -28.67 7.77
C PRO A 108 -6.05 -30.16 7.67
N GLU A 109 -5.30 -30.71 8.64
CA GLU A 109 -4.88 -32.12 8.65
C GLU A 109 -6.06 -33.08 8.71
N GLY A 110 -7.17 -32.67 9.33
CA GLY A 110 -8.39 -33.52 9.40
C GLY A 110 -9.27 -33.43 8.15
N ARG A 111 -8.96 -32.56 7.17
CA ARG A 111 -9.85 -32.24 6.04
C ARG A 111 -9.20 -32.29 4.68
N LEU A 112 -7.90 -32.08 4.58
CA LEU A 112 -7.19 -31.99 3.30
C LEU A 112 -6.45 -33.29 2.98
N SER A 113 -6.35 -33.62 1.68
CA SER A 113 -5.47 -34.69 1.22
C SER A 113 -3.99 -34.28 1.44
N PRO A 114 -3.04 -35.24 1.45
CA PRO A 114 -1.63 -34.93 1.65
C PRO A 114 -1.08 -33.89 0.66
N GLN A 115 -1.51 -33.93 -0.61
CA GLN A 115 -1.10 -32.95 -1.61
C GLN A 115 -1.71 -31.57 -1.31
N ALA A 116 -3.02 -31.52 -1.05
CA ALA A 116 -3.69 -30.26 -0.72
C ALA A 116 -3.15 -29.63 0.57
N LEU A 117 -2.72 -30.46 1.53
CA LEU A 117 -2.08 -30.00 2.77
C LEU A 117 -0.72 -29.37 2.49
N LYS A 118 0.07 -29.96 1.59
CA LYS A 118 1.35 -29.39 1.15
C LYS A 118 1.14 -28.04 0.49
N ASP A 119 0.17 -27.94 -0.43
CA ASP A 119 -0.17 -26.70 -1.12
C ASP A 119 -0.70 -25.64 -0.15
N TYR A 120 -1.50 -26.06 0.83
CA TYR A 120 -2.00 -25.18 1.90
C TYR A 120 -0.86 -24.58 2.72
N TYR A 121 0.11 -25.40 3.16
CA TYR A 121 1.26 -24.90 3.93
C TYR A 121 2.31 -24.15 3.09
N LYS A 122 2.18 -24.09 1.76
CA LYS A 122 2.92 -23.15 0.93
C LYS A 122 2.74 -21.71 1.44
N MET A 123 1.53 -21.37 1.90
CA MET A 123 1.21 -20.05 2.47
C MET A 123 1.96 -19.73 3.77
N ALA A 124 2.52 -20.74 4.45
CA ALA A 124 3.40 -20.55 5.62
C ALA A 124 4.88 -20.58 5.25
N THR A 125 5.23 -20.70 3.96
CA THR A 125 6.62 -20.68 3.49
C THR A 125 6.99 -19.23 3.17
N LEU A 126 7.62 -18.57 4.13
CA LEU A 126 7.89 -17.14 4.12
C LEU A 126 9.36 -16.83 3.85
N PRO A 127 9.71 -15.64 3.33
CA PRO A 127 11.09 -15.16 3.33
C PRO A 127 11.69 -15.25 4.72
N SER A 128 12.94 -15.72 4.82
CA SER A 128 13.61 -15.96 6.10
C SER A 128 15.03 -15.41 6.09
N GLY A 129 15.41 -14.69 7.15
CA GLY A 129 16.73 -14.10 7.29
C GLY A 129 16.81 -13.10 8.45
N PRO A 130 18.01 -12.55 8.73
CA PRO A 130 18.25 -11.72 9.91
C PRO A 130 17.46 -10.40 9.90
N ASN A 131 17.14 -9.89 8.73
CA ASN A 131 16.39 -8.62 8.54
C ASN A 131 14.92 -8.85 8.19
N VAL A 132 14.42 -10.08 8.38
CA VAL A 132 13.02 -10.42 8.15
C VAL A 132 12.28 -10.40 9.48
N LYS A 133 11.11 -9.77 9.48
CA LYS A 133 10.22 -9.75 10.64
C LYS A 133 8.79 -10.02 10.21
N ASN A 134 8.18 -11.04 10.79
CA ASN A 134 6.78 -11.36 10.61
C ASN A 134 5.95 -10.71 11.72
N TYR A 135 4.93 -9.91 11.34
CA TYR A 135 4.02 -9.26 12.28
C TYR A 135 2.71 -10.03 12.34
N TYR A 136 2.46 -10.69 13.47
CA TYR A 136 1.20 -11.35 13.82
C TYR A 136 0.38 -10.37 14.66
N LEU A 137 -0.46 -9.57 14.00
CA LEU A 137 -1.13 -8.43 14.64
C LEU A 137 -2.46 -8.78 15.31
N PHE A 138 -3.05 -9.91 14.94
CA PHE A 138 -4.38 -10.31 15.40
C PHE A 138 -4.40 -11.81 15.73
N ASP A 139 -4.97 -12.17 16.88
CA ASP A 139 -5.01 -13.54 17.35
C ASP A 139 -5.94 -14.44 16.51
N ASP A 140 -6.94 -13.85 15.87
CA ASP A 140 -7.88 -14.56 15.00
C ASP A 140 -7.37 -14.76 13.56
N LEU A 141 -6.24 -14.18 13.19
CA LEU A 141 -5.62 -14.34 11.88
C LEU A 141 -4.37 -15.20 11.96
N TRP A 142 -4.19 -16.04 10.94
CA TRP A 142 -2.97 -16.82 10.77
C TRP A 142 -1.94 -16.09 9.89
N VAL A 143 -2.40 -15.26 8.94
CA VAL A 143 -1.54 -14.57 7.98
C VAL A 143 -0.78 -13.43 8.63
N PRO A 144 0.57 -13.41 8.57
CA PRO A 144 1.37 -12.29 9.02
C PRO A 144 1.53 -11.24 7.93
N ILE A 145 2.04 -10.07 8.33
CA ILE A 145 2.72 -9.17 7.41
C ILE A 145 4.19 -9.50 7.45
N CYS A 146 4.74 -10.04 6.37
CA CYS A 146 6.18 -10.28 6.27
C CYS A 146 6.88 -8.98 5.85
N CYS A 147 7.82 -8.52 6.67
CA CYS A 147 8.59 -7.30 6.46
C CYS A 147 10.07 -7.62 6.29
N ILE A 148 10.68 -7.07 5.23
CA ILE A 148 12.10 -7.26 4.94
C ILE A 148 12.79 -5.90 4.95
N ASP A 149 13.92 -5.79 5.65
CA ASP A 149 14.74 -4.59 5.81
C ASP A 149 13.99 -3.35 6.34
N GLN A 150 12.84 -3.53 6.99
CA GLN A 150 11.92 -2.45 7.37
C GLN A 150 11.49 -1.57 6.18
N GLN A 151 11.63 -2.09 4.97
CA GLN A 151 11.37 -1.39 3.72
C GLN A 151 10.25 -2.01 2.90
N VAL A 152 10.25 -3.34 2.72
CA VAL A 152 9.25 -4.06 1.92
C VAL A 152 8.33 -4.86 2.83
N PHE A 153 7.02 -4.64 2.71
CA PHE A 153 5.99 -5.29 3.49
C PHE A 153 5.04 -6.05 2.55
N ILE A 154 4.86 -7.33 2.80
CA ILE A 154 4.07 -8.22 1.95
C ILE A 154 2.69 -8.41 2.58
N PHE A 155 1.64 -8.09 1.82
CA PHE A 155 0.25 -8.16 2.23
C PHE A 155 -0.57 -9.12 1.36
N PRO A 156 -1.66 -9.69 1.91
CA PRO A 156 -2.62 -10.44 1.11
C PRO A 156 -3.36 -9.54 0.10
N GLY A 157 -3.86 -10.16 -0.99
CA GLY A 157 -4.69 -9.47 -1.99
C GLY A 157 -6.12 -9.20 -1.51
N ILE A 158 -6.66 -10.00 -0.57
CA ILE A 158 -8.05 -9.90 -0.09
C ILE A 158 -8.26 -8.56 0.61
N PRO A 159 -9.16 -7.67 0.11
CA PRO A 159 -9.28 -6.29 0.60
C PRO A 159 -9.53 -6.18 2.10
N GLN A 160 -10.43 -6.98 2.64
CA GLN A 160 -10.79 -6.93 4.07
C GLN A 160 -9.61 -7.30 4.97
N LEU A 161 -8.78 -8.27 4.55
CA LEU A 161 -7.56 -8.63 5.27
C LEU A 161 -6.49 -7.55 5.13
N PHE A 162 -6.32 -7.04 3.92
CA PHE A 162 -5.38 -5.96 3.63
C PHE A 162 -5.65 -4.73 4.50
N GLU A 163 -6.88 -4.22 4.49
CA GLU A 163 -7.28 -3.04 5.27
C GLU A 163 -7.07 -3.23 6.76
N ARG A 164 -7.47 -4.41 7.28
CA ARG A 164 -7.31 -4.73 8.69
C ARG A 164 -5.85 -4.82 9.10
N LEU A 165 -5.04 -5.54 8.34
CA LEU A 165 -3.60 -5.69 8.61
C LEU A 165 -2.86 -4.36 8.49
N MET A 166 -3.17 -3.55 7.46
CA MET A 166 -2.57 -2.22 7.28
C MET A 166 -2.90 -1.30 8.45
N THR A 167 -4.16 -1.30 8.92
CA THR A 167 -4.57 -0.52 10.08
C THR A 167 -3.83 -0.96 11.35
N GLY A 168 -3.72 -2.27 11.57
CA GLY A 168 -2.98 -2.81 12.72
C GLY A 168 -1.47 -2.51 12.69
N LEU A 169 -0.90 -2.33 11.49
CA LEU A 169 0.52 -2.02 11.32
C LEU A 169 0.87 -0.55 11.64
N THR A 170 -0.11 0.33 11.83
CA THR A 170 0.08 1.79 11.98
C THR A 170 1.17 2.16 12.99
N SER A 171 1.10 1.61 14.21
CA SER A 171 2.07 1.91 15.27
C SER A 171 3.50 1.48 14.91
N ALA A 172 3.63 0.33 14.24
CA ALA A 172 4.93 -0.15 13.77
C ALA A 172 5.51 0.76 12.67
N VAL A 173 4.68 1.19 11.72
CA VAL A 173 5.07 2.12 10.65
C VAL A 173 5.51 3.47 11.23
N LYS A 174 4.72 4.04 12.17
CA LYS A 174 5.08 5.28 12.86
C LYS A 174 6.45 5.16 13.54
N LYS A 175 6.70 4.06 14.22
CA LYS A 175 7.98 3.80 14.91
C LYS A 175 9.14 3.62 13.94
N ILE A 176 8.99 2.80 12.89
CA ILE A 176 10.04 2.50 11.91
C ILE A 176 10.52 3.78 11.21
N TYR A 177 9.58 4.62 10.79
CA TYR A 177 9.87 5.82 10.01
C TYR A 177 9.92 7.10 10.85
N ASN A 178 9.85 7.00 12.17
CA ASN A 178 9.87 8.14 13.12
C ASN A 178 8.84 9.21 12.73
N LEU A 179 7.60 8.77 12.47
CA LEU A 179 6.48 9.66 12.16
C LEU A 179 5.84 10.23 13.42
N ALA A 180 5.06 11.30 13.28
CA ALA A 180 4.30 11.86 14.38
C ALA A 180 3.27 10.85 14.93
N GLU A 181 3.04 10.89 16.25
CA GLU A 181 2.04 10.04 16.89
C GLU A 181 0.61 10.40 16.44
N GLU A 182 0.35 11.69 16.29
CA GLU A 182 -0.92 12.17 15.75
C GLU A 182 -0.93 12.12 14.22
N ASP A 183 -2.07 11.75 13.66
CA ASP A 183 -2.29 11.77 12.22
C ASP A 183 -2.31 13.22 11.74
N ILE A 184 -1.86 13.46 10.50
CA ILE A 184 -1.92 14.79 9.92
C ILE A 184 -3.38 15.13 9.62
N GLU A 185 -3.86 16.21 10.24
CA GLU A 185 -5.16 16.75 9.89
C GLU A 185 -5.07 17.62 8.64
N TYR A 186 -5.84 17.25 7.64
CA TYR A 186 -5.99 18.02 6.40
C TYR A 186 -7.35 18.71 6.37
N VAL A 187 -7.35 19.93 5.86
CA VAL A 187 -8.58 20.66 5.53
C VAL A 187 -8.69 20.80 4.02
N ARG A 188 -9.92 20.71 3.55
CA ARG A 188 -10.21 20.88 2.12
C ARG A 188 -11.40 21.81 1.94
N PHE A 189 -11.19 22.86 1.18
CA PHE A 189 -12.22 23.79 0.78
C PHE A 189 -12.60 23.57 -0.67
N PHE A 190 -13.86 23.82 -0.98
CA PHE A 190 -14.38 23.75 -2.33
C PHE A 190 -15.03 25.06 -2.72
N VAL A 191 -14.65 25.57 -3.89
CA VAL A 191 -15.26 26.76 -4.51
C VAL A 191 -15.92 26.33 -5.81
N LYS A 192 -17.23 26.59 -5.92
CA LYS A 192 -17.97 26.33 -7.16
C LYS A 192 -17.93 27.56 -8.06
N THR A 193 -17.66 27.37 -9.35
CA THR A 193 -17.61 28.43 -10.35
C THR A 193 -18.26 28.01 -11.66
N SER A 194 -18.91 28.95 -12.36
CA SER A 194 -19.43 28.76 -13.72
C SER A 194 -18.37 29.04 -14.79
N LEU A 195 -17.21 29.55 -14.41
CA LEU A 195 -16.11 29.82 -15.35
C LEU A 195 -15.50 28.50 -15.83
N THR A 196 -15.10 28.46 -17.10
CA THR A 196 -14.41 27.31 -17.68
C THR A 196 -12.98 27.21 -17.14
N GLU A 197 -12.39 26.00 -17.19
CA GLU A 197 -10.99 25.79 -16.74
C GLU A 197 -10.01 26.74 -17.45
N SER A 198 -10.19 26.98 -18.76
CA SER A 198 -9.35 27.92 -19.52
C SER A 198 -9.45 29.36 -19.03
N GLN A 199 -10.61 29.78 -18.54
CA GLN A 199 -10.79 31.15 -17.99
C GLN A 199 -10.12 31.34 -16.63
N ILE A 200 -10.02 30.27 -15.82
CA ILE A 200 -9.46 30.34 -14.45
C ILE A 200 -8.01 29.85 -14.38
N SER A 201 -7.50 29.14 -15.39
CA SER A 201 -6.20 28.45 -15.36
C SER A 201 -5.04 29.36 -14.98
N HIS A 202 -4.97 30.57 -15.55
CA HIS A 202 -3.91 31.53 -15.23
C HIS A 202 -3.95 31.96 -13.76
N ASN A 203 -5.13 32.28 -13.25
CA ASN A 203 -5.30 32.70 -11.85
C ASN A 203 -5.02 31.53 -10.88
N LEU A 204 -5.44 30.30 -11.23
CA LEU A 204 -5.13 29.13 -10.41
C LEU A 204 -3.60 28.87 -10.33
N LYS A 205 -2.88 29.09 -11.43
CA LYS A 205 -1.43 28.98 -11.43
C LYS A 205 -0.79 29.99 -10.47
N LEU A 206 -1.19 31.26 -10.54
CA LEU A 206 -0.66 32.30 -9.65
C LEU A 206 -0.98 32.00 -8.18
N LEU A 207 -2.23 31.61 -7.90
CA LEU A 207 -2.65 31.21 -6.55
C LEU A 207 -1.85 30.01 -6.03
N GLN A 208 -1.57 29.01 -6.88
CA GLN A 208 -0.74 27.87 -6.48
C GLN A 208 0.70 28.29 -6.21
N GLU A 209 1.27 29.20 -7.00
CA GLU A 209 2.61 29.73 -6.78
C GLU A 209 2.70 30.50 -5.47
N ASP A 210 1.69 31.30 -5.13
CA ASP A 210 1.61 32.02 -3.86
C ASP A 210 1.39 31.07 -2.68
N ALA A 211 0.53 30.10 -2.81
CA ALA A 211 0.28 29.08 -1.81
C ALA A 211 1.55 28.27 -1.46
N LEU A 212 2.39 27.96 -2.45
CA LEU A 212 3.66 27.26 -2.25
C LEU A 212 4.69 28.08 -1.46
N LYS A 213 4.58 29.40 -1.43
CA LYS A 213 5.41 30.25 -0.56
C LYS A 213 5.04 30.12 0.92
N VAL A 214 3.79 29.76 1.19
CA VAL A 214 3.27 29.52 2.55
C VAL A 214 3.58 28.09 2.99
N SER A 215 3.16 27.11 2.20
CA SER A 215 3.37 25.69 2.49
C SER A 215 3.43 24.86 1.21
N PRO A 216 4.41 23.94 1.08
CA PRO A 216 4.49 23.00 -0.04
C PRO A 216 3.33 21.99 -0.07
N GLU A 217 2.58 21.90 1.02
CA GLU A 217 1.46 20.96 1.17
C GLU A 217 0.14 21.54 0.65
N ILE A 218 0.06 22.84 0.41
CA ILE A 218 -1.15 23.44 -0.16
C ILE A 218 -1.23 23.10 -1.64
N LYS A 219 -2.35 22.47 -2.03
CA LYS A 219 -2.63 22.07 -3.41
C LYS A 219 -3.95 22.65 -3.86
N ILE A 220 -3.93 23.31 -5.00
CA ILE A 220 -5.10 23.89 -5.65
C ILE A 220 -5.32 23.13 -6.96
N GLY A 221 -6.53 22.62 -7.15
CA GLY A 221 -6.91 21.87 -8.36
C GLY A 221 -8.29 22.25 -8.84
N SER A 222 -8.56 22.10 -10.13
CA SER A 222 -9.90 22.25 -10.69
C SER A 222 -10.47 20.89 -11.13
N TYR A 223 -11.76 20.74 -10.98
CA TYR A 223 -12.49 19.52 -11.31
C TYR A 223 -13.73 19.91 -12.14
N PRO A 224 -13.69 19.70 -13.45
CA PRO A 224 -14.84 19.96 -14.30
C PRO A 224 -15.91 18.89 -14.09
N HIS A 225 -17.17 19.33 -14.03
CA HIS A 225 -18.32 18.45 -13.95
C HIS A 225 -19.04 18.42 -15.30
N TYR A 226 -18.83 17.37 -16.07
CA TYR A 226 -19.42 17.22 -17.39
C TYR A 226 -20.95 17.34 -17.37
N GLY A 227 -21.51 18.18 -18.24
CA GLY A 227 -22.95 18.37 -18.39
C GLY A 227 -23.63 19.20 -17.31
N THR A 228 -22.89 19.72 -16.30
CA THR A 228 -23.51 20.47 -15.19
C THR A 228 -23.35 21.99 -15.29
N GLY A 229 -22.53 22.48 -16.21
CA GLY A 229 -22.27 23.91 -16.41
C GLY A 229 -21.48 24.58 -15.27
N PHE A 230 -20.82 23.81 -14.42
CA PHE A 230 -19.91 24.35 -13.39
C PHE A 230 -18.68 23.50 -13.18
N ASN A 231 -17.66 24.14 -12.63
CA ASN A 231 -16.41 23.52 -12.15
C ASN A 231 -16.29 23.67 -10.64
N THR A 232 -15.56 22.75 -10.00
CA THR A 232 -15.21 22.86 -8.58
C THR A 232 -13.70 23.08 -8.47
N ILE A 233 -13.30 24.13 -7.75
CA ILE A 233 -11.92 24.34 -7.33
C ILE A 233 -11.78 23.71 -5.95
N SER A 234 -10.79 22.85 -5.77
CA SER A 234 -10.45 22.26 -4.48
C SER A 234 -9.14 22.86 -3.98
N ILE A 235 -9.15 23.31 -2.73
CA ILE A 235 -7.96 23.81 -2.01
C ILE A 235 -7.73 22.84 -0.85
N LEU A 236 -6.61 22.12 -0.88
CA LEU A 236 -6.21 21.18 0.14
C LEU A 236 -4.96 21.69 0.84
N GLY A 237 -4.93 21.64 2.17
CA GLY A 237 -3.76 21.96 2.98
C GLY A 237 -3.77 21.21 4.31
N GLU A 238 -2.66 21.24 5.04
CA GLU A 238 -2.66 20.80 6.42
C GLU A 238 -3.43 21.81 7.29
N LYS A 239 -4.16 21.34 8.31
CA LYS A 239 -4.98 22.20 9.19
C LYS A 239 -4.20 23.35 9.84
N LYS A 240 -2.91 23.13 10.13
CA LYS A 240 -2.03 24.19 10.64
C LYS A 240 -1.89 25.38 9.71
N ASP A 241 -2.10 25.19 8.40
CA ASP A 241 -1.98 26.19 7.36
C ASP A 241 -3.34 26.85 7.02
N GLU A 242 -4.45 26.45 7.68
CA GLU A 242 -5.85 26.88 7.40
C GLU A 242 -6.04 28.41 7.46
N LYS A 243 -5.22 29.09 8.23
CA LYS A 243 -5.29 30.55 8.42
C LYS A 243 -4.72 31.37 7.25
N TYR A 244 -4.11 30.73 6.28
CA TYR A 244 -3.52 31.35 5.09
C TYR A 244 -4.39 31.10 3.86
#